data_31d2f40ca1fc74afcd3553648baea43d
#
_entry.id   31d2f40ca1fc74afcd3553648baea43d
#
_cell.length_a   1.000
_cell.length_b   1.000
_cell.length_c   1.000
_cell.angle_alpha   90.00
_cell.angle_beta   90.00
_cell.angle_gamma   90.00
#
_symmetry.space_group_name_H-M   'P 1'
#
loop_
_entity.id
_entity.type
_entity.pdbx_description
1 polymer ?
#
loop_
_entity_poly.entity_id
_entity_poly.type
_entity_poly.pdbx_seq_one_letter_code
_entity_poly.pdbx_strand_id
1 'polypeptide(L)'
;MPGYTYVAVDEKGKEKRGRMDAENRDAVSQQLKKDGLFPVEIKEQGVMNKDIDFSIGKKVKPRDLSVFCRQFVSITQAGVPMKEALQMMTEQTENKWLKKATADVLVNVEKGNTLADSMASIPDIFPSMLVNMVAAGESSGSLEMSFNRMATHFEKEAKLKATIRKATIYPIILICAVIGVIAVMLLYVIPIFIDMFADLDVEMPALTMGVMNVSKWTAGHWYVILAVVVAVVVIYRLVYGTEQGRLKIDYIKMKIPLFGKLTVKTACAQFARTMSTLMAAGISTTECLDTVTKIINNIHYKNALQKAKEEVMKGIPLSEPLAASEVFPPMVCHMTGIGEETGNMEEMLSKLADYYDEEVEITTQSVLAAMEPLIIVFMALIVGTLVIAVIMPIGTMYNGLDNL
;
A
#
# COMPACT_ATOMS: atom_id res chain seq x y z
N MET A 1 8.98 19.09 26.89
CA MET A 1 8.17 19.89 27.83
C MET A 1 6.77 19.33 27.82
N PRO A 2 6.05 19.23 28.94
CA PRO A 2 4.67 18.77 28.93
C PRO A 2 3.77 19.79 28.20
N GLY A 3 2.82 19.28 27.39
CA GLY A 3 1.86 20.12 26.70
C GLY A 3 0.64 20.39 27.59
N TYR A 4 0.17 21.63 27.59
CA TYR A 4 -1.03 22.05 28.30
C TYR A 4 -2.08 22.55 27.32
N THR A 5 -3.33 22.16 27.55
CA THR A 5 -4.51 22.77 26.90
C THR A 5 -5.12 23.78 27.83
N TYR A 6 -5.45 24.95 27.32
CA TYR A 6 -6.05 25.99 28.12
C TYR A 6 -7.35 26.55 27.51
N VAL A 7 -8.23 26.97 28.37
CA VAL A 7 -9.37 27.81 28.06
C VAL A 7 -9.15 29.14 28.81
N ALA A 8 -9.07 30.23 28.07
CA ALA A 8 -8.84 31.55 28.63
C ALA A 8 -9.84 32.55 28.05
N VAL A 9 -10.11 33.64 28.78
CA VAL A 9 -11.05 34.71 28.37
C VAL A 9 -10.26 36.00 28.17
N ASP A 10 -10.52 36.71 27.08
CA ASP A 10 -9.93 38.03 26.83
C ASP A 10 -10.66 39.14 27.62
N GLU A 11 -10.12 40.36 27.62
CA GLU A 11 -10.69 41.50 28.30
C GLU A 11 -12.12 41.85 27.86
N LYS A 12 -12.57 41.30 26.70
CA LYS A 12 -13.93 41.51 26.17
C LYS A 12 -14.90 40.37 26.53
N GLY A 13 -14.46 39.41 27.34
CA GLY A 13 -15.29 38.29 27.79
C GLY A 13 -15.38 37.14 26.75
N LYS A 14 -14.57 37.15 25.70
CA LYS A 14 -14.59 36.10 24.65
C LYS A 14 -13.68 34.97 25.02
N GLU A 15 -14.22 33.74 25.02
CA GLU A 15 -13.45 32.51 25.25
C GLU A 15 -12.46 32.24 24.11
N LYS A 16 -11.18 31.99 24.45
CA LYS A 16 -10.13 31.50 23.58
C LYS A 16 -9.61 30.18 24.12
N ARG A 17 -9.53 29.18 23.23
CA ARG A 17 -8.98 27.87 23.54
C ARG A 17 -7.69 27.69 22.74
N GLY A 18 -6.65 27.17 23.40
CA GLY A 18 -5.36 26.96 22.74
C GLY A 18 -4.53 25.88 23.42
N ARG A 19 -3.36 25.65 22.85
CA ARG A 19 -2.35 24.73 23.40
C ARG A 19 -1.04 25.49 23.57
N MET A 20 -0.29 25.12 24.62
CA MET A 20 1.02 25.71 24.92
C MET A 20 1.90 24.66 25.61
N ASP A 21 3.15 24.59 25.23
CA ASP A 21 4.17 23.75 25.88
C ASP A 21 4.84 24.60 26.98
N ALA A 22 4.88 24.09 28.20
CA ALA A 22 5.48 24.79 29.33
C ALA A 22 6.05 23.76 30.35
N GLU A 23 6.94 24.23 31.22
CA GLU A 23 7.54 23.36 32.23
C GLU A 23 6.56 22.95 33.32
N ASN A 24 5.60 23.86 33.65
CA ASN A 24 4.55 23.61 34.64
C ASN A 24 3.31 24.44 34.36
N ARG A 25 2.21 24.17 35.09
CA ARG A 25 0.92 24.84 34.96
C ARG A 25 1.00 26.36 35.29
N ASP A 26 1.91 26.72 36.19
CA ASP A 26 2.05 28.14 36.61
C ASP A 26 2.76 28.96 35.51
N ALA A 27 3.69 28.35 34.77
CA ALA A 27 4.33 28.99 33.60
C ALA A 27 3.31 29.27 32.49
N VAL A 28 2.36 28.34 32.22
CA VAL A 28 1.25 28.56 31.28
C VAL A 28 0.37 29.73 31.74
N SER A 29 0.03 29.77 33.03
CA SER A 29 -0.80 30.86 33.60
C SER A 29 -0.12 32.21 33.51
N GLN A 30 1.18 32.30 33.77
CA GLN A 30 1.95 33.53 33.65
C GLN A 30 2.05 34.03 32.20
N GLN A 31 2.27 33.10 31.27
CA GLN A 31 2.35 33.46 29.86
C GLN A 31 1.02 33.94 29.30
N LEU A 32 -0.09 33.28 29.64
CA LEU A 32 -1.43 33.72 29.26
C LEU A 32 -1.77 35.09 29.79
N LYS A 33 -1.40 35.39 31.05
CA LYS A 33 -1.59 36.72 31.63
C LYS A 33 -0.79 37.82 30.95
N LYS A 34 0.44 37.52 30.49
CA LYS A 34 1.25 38.45 29.68
C LYS A 34 0.60 38.74 28.33
N ASP A 35 -0.11 37.75 27.76
CA ASP A 35 -0.81 37.89 26.50
C ASP A 35 -2.22 38.49 26.64
N GLY A 36 -2.58 39.02 27.82
CA GLY A 36 -3.88 39.66 28.09
C GLY A 36 -5.04 38.65 28.17
N LEU A 37 -4.74 37.39 28.46
CA LEU A 37 -5.72 36.31 28.53
C LEU A 37 -5.83 35.81 29.99
N PHE A 38 -7.04 35.73 30.51
CA PHE A 38 -7.31 35.22 31.85
C PHE A 38 -7.64 33.73 31.78
N PRO A 39 -6.79 32.85 32.34
CA PRO A 39 -7.01 31.39 32.25
C PRO A 39 -8.21 30.98 33.11
N VAL A 40 -9.19 30.32 32.50
CA VAL A 40 -10.36 29.74 33.17
C VAL A 40 -10.07 28.26 33.52
N GLU A 41 -9.44 27.54 32.61
CA GLU A 41 -9.08 26.13 32.80
C GLU A 41 -7.75 25.83 32.15
N ILE A 42 -6.84 25.15 32.88
CA ILE A 42 -5.56 24.64 32.36
C ILE A 42 -5.50 23.16 32.72
N LYS A 43 -5.45 22.29 31.68
CA LYS A 43 -5.30 20.84 31.83
C LYS A 43 -3.98 20.39 31.23
N GLU A 44 -3.25 19.58 31.97
CA GLU A 44 -2.07 18.87 31.45
C GLU A 44 -2.51 17.80 30.45
N GLN A 45 -1.93 17.81 29.27
CA GLN A 45 -2.16 16.72 28.31
C GLN A 45 -1.48 15.45 28.82
N GLY A 46 -2.28 14.54 29.37
CA GLY A 46 -1.81 13.20 29.69
C GLY A 46 -1.30 12.53 28.40
N VAL A 47 -0.32 11.64 28.54
CA VAL A 47 0.35 10.89 27.44
C VAL A 47 -0.64 10.13 26.52
N MET A 48 -1.89 9.99 26.95
CA MET A 48 -2.97 9.31 26.21
C MET A 48 -3.70 10.17 25.17
N ASN A 49 -3.49 11.48 25.13
CA ASN A 49 -4.14 12.38 24.16
C ASN A 49 -3.17 12.93 23.09
N LYS A 50 -2.09 12.22 22.78
CA LYS A 50 -1.54 12.31 21.43
C LYS A 50 -2.63 11.75 20.52
N ASP A 51 -3.14 12.58 19.62
CA ASP A 51 -3.88 12.07 18.46
C ASP A 51 -3.03 10.97 17.85
N ILE A 52 -3.31 9.72 18.24
CA ILE A 52 -2.70 8.56 17.62
C ILE A 52 -3.40 8.51 16.27
N ASP A 53 -2.73 9.11 15.29
CA ASP A 53 -3.16 9.08 13.91
C ASP A 53 -3.02 7.64 13.42
N PHE A 54 -4.07 6.85 13.64
CA PHE A 54 -4.22 5.50 13.13
C PHE A 54 -4.41 5.53 11.60
N SER A 55 -3.62 6.33 10.90
CA SER A 55 -3.60 6.26 9.45
C SER A 55 -2.81 5.02 9.02
N ILE A 56 -3.51 3.88 9.03
CA ILE A 56 -2.99 2.63 8.45
C ILE A 56 -2.91 2.83 6.94
N GLY A 57 -1.72 3.20 6.43
CA GLY A 57 -1.49 3.38 5.00
C GLY A 57 -0.58 4.56 4.68
N LYS A 58 -0.26 4.74 3.41
CA LYS A 58 0.47 5.94 2.94
C LYS A 58 -0.42 7.17 3.13
N LYS A 59 0.12 8.22 3.74
CA LYS A 59 -0.54 9.51 3.98
C LYS A 59 -1.07 10.13 2.69
N VAL A 60 -0.33 9.95 1.57
CA VAL A 60 -0.66 10.44 0.23
C VAL A 60 -0.60 9.29 -0.77
N LYS A 61 -1.62 9.18 -1.63
CA LYS A 61 -1.75 8.16 -2.67
C LYS A 61 -1.24 8.70 -4.02
N PRO A 62 -0.82 7.83 -4.96
CA PRO A 62 -0.43 8.28 -6.30
C PRO A 62 -1.51 9.09 -7.02
N ARG A 63 -2.79 8.79 -6.79
CA ARG A 63 -3.90 9.58 -7.34
C ARG A 63 -3.89 11.03 -6.83
N ASP A 64 -3.60 11.24 -5.54
CA ASP A 64 -3.55 12.58 -4.95
C ASP A 64 -2.41 13.38 -5.58
N LEU A 65 -1.23 12.73 -5.79
CA LEU A 65 -0.08 13.34 -6.46
C LEU A 65 -0.34 13.62 -7.95
N SER A 66 -1.07 12.73 -8.64
CA SER A 66 -1.46 12.96 -10.04
C SER A 66 -2.35 14.21 -10.17
N VAL A 67 -3.37 14.32 -9.30
CA VAL A 67 -4.25 15.48 -9.28
C VAL A 67 -3.48 16.75 -8.93
N PHE A 68 -2.61 16.69 -7.92
CA PHE A 68 -1.75 17.80 -7.53
C PHE A 68 -0.89 18.29 -8.70
N CYS A 69 -0.18 17.39 -9.39
CA CYS A 69 0.65 17.75 -10.54
C CYS A 69 -0.20 18.32 -11.70
N ARG A 70 -1.37 17.74 -11.95
CA ARG A 70 -2.28 18.21 -13.02
C ARG A 70 -2.83 19.61 -12.72
N GLN A 71 -3.19 19.87 -11.47
CA GLN A 71 -3.64 21.20 -11.03
C GLN A 71 -2.52 22.23 -11.18
N PHE A 72 -1.29 21.89 -10.78
CA PHE A 72 -0.14 22.77 -10.95
C PHE A 72 0.05 23.16 -12.40
N VAL A 73 0.05 22.18 -13.32
CA VAL A 73 0.15 22.45 -14.78
C VAL A 73 -0.96 23.36 -15.24
N SER A 74 -2.22 23.09 -14.86
CA SER A 74 -3.37 23.90 -15.31
C SER A 74 -3.28 25.36 -14.83
N ILE A 75 -2.81 25.59 -13.61
CA ILE A 75 -2.69 26.92 -13.03
C ILE A 75 -1.52 27.68 -13.67
N THR A 76 -0.38 27.02 -13.87
CA THR A 76 0.81 27.66 -14.47
C THR A 76 0.62 27.95 -15.96
N GLN A 77 -0.11 27.09 -16.70
CA GLN A 77 -0.50 27.35 -18.10
C GLN A 77 -1.43 28.56 -18.25
N ALA A 78 -2.21 28.88 -17.22
CA ALA A 78 -3.01 30.09 -17.18
C ALA A 78 -2.17 31.35 -16.90
N GLY A 79 -0.85 31.24 -16.76
CA GLY A 79 0.05 32.35 -16.51
C GLY A 79 0.08 32.82 -15.05
N VAL A 80 -0.45 32.05 -14.12
CA VAL A 80 -0.45 32.38 -12.69
C VAL A 80 0.98 32.24 -12.14
N PRO A 81 1.49 33.25 -11.41
CA PRO A 81 2.81 33.17 -10.78
C PRO A 81 2.91 32.01 -9.80
N MET A 82 4.12 31.45 -9.64
CA MET A 82 4.41 30.27 -8.78
C MET A 82 3.84 30.39 -7.36
N LYS A 83 4.02 31.54 -6.73
CA LYS A 83 3.54 31.78 -5.36
C LYS A 83 2.01 31.67 -5.28
N GLU A 84 1.30 32.33 -6.17
CA GLU A 84 -0.16 32.32 -6.22
C GLU A 84 -0.66 30.91 -6.60
N ALA A 85 0.05 30.21 -7.51
CA ALA A 85 -0.28 28.84 -7.86
C ALA A 85 -0.21 27.90 -6.63
N LEU A 86 0.85 27.97 -5.85
CA LEU A 86 1.02 27.18 -4.62
C LEU A 86 -0.05 27.53 -3.56
N GLN A 87 -0.42 28.80 -3.45
CA GLN A 87 -1.49 29.24 -2.56
C GLN A 87 -2.84 28.64 -2.96
N MET A 88 -3.22 28.76 -4.23
CA MET A 88 -4.45 28.16 -4.77
C MET A 88 -4.48 26.65 -4.57
N MET A 89 -3.36 25.97 -4.83
CA MET A 89 -3.24 24.53 -4.62
C MET A 89 -3.38 24.16 -3.13
N THR A 90 -2.85 24.96 -2.22
CA THR A 90 -3.03 24.76 -0.78
C THR A 90 -4.50 24.81 -0.40
N GLU A 91 -5.29 25.72 -0.98
CA GLU A 91 -6.71 25.86 -0.69
C GLU A 91 -7.53 24.72 -1.28
N GLN A 92 -7.23 24.29 -2.51
CA GLN A 92 -8.00 23.31 -3.28
C GLN A 92 -7.64 21.84 -2.96
N THR A 93 -6.50 21.59 -2.29
CA THR A 93 -6.07 20.21 -1.99
C THR A 93 -6.95 19.57 -0.93
N GLU A 94 -7.64 18.46 -1.27
CA GLU A 94 -8.53 17.72 -0.37
C GLU A 94 -7.75 16.90 0.68
N ASN A 95 -6.63 16.30 0.29
CA ASN A 95 -5.82 15.48 1.18
C ASN A 95 -5.12 16.35 2.22
N LYS A 96 -5.47 16.18 3.50
CA LYS A 96 -4.98 16.99 4.63
C LYS A 96 -3.46 17.02 4.76
N TRP A 97 -2.79 15.89 4.46
CA TRP A 97 -1.34 15.78 4.53
C TRP A 97 -0.66 16.53 3.39
N LEU A 98 -1.18 16.35 2.17
CA LEU A 98 -0.68 17.03 0.99
C LEU A 98 -0.94 18.55 1.08
N LYS A 99 -2.12 18.95 1.56
CA LYS A 99 -2.47 20.36 1.83
C LYS A 99 -1.46 21.02 2.77
N LYS A 100 -1.16 20.37 3.91
CA LYS A 100 -0.18 20.90 4.86
C LYS A 100 1.21 20.98 4.22
N ALA A 101 1.64 19.92 3.53
CA ALA A 101 2.94 19.91 2.86
C ALA A 101 3.06 21.01 1.79
N THR A 102 1.98 21.27 1.03
CA THR A 102 1.96 22.36 0.04
C THR A 102 2.07 23.73 0.71
N ALA A 103 1.42 23.93 1.84
CA ALA A 103 1.56 25.17 2.64
C ALA A 103 2.99 25.34 3.15
N ASP A 104 3.63 24.29 3.65
CA ASP A 104 5.01 24.34 4.13
C ASP A 104 5.98 24.64 2.94
N VAL A 105 5.74 24.07 1.75
CA VAL A 105 6.47 24.37 0.52
C VAL A 105 6.30 25.85 0.13
N LEU A 106 5.08 26.39 0.16
CA LEU A 106 4.82 27.81 -0.11
C LEU A 106 5.66 28.71 0.78
N VAL A 107 5.67 28.46 2.08
CA VAL A 107 6.46 29.24 3.05
C VAL A 107 7.95 29.19 2.75
N ASN A 108 8.48 28.04 2.31
CA ASN A 108 9.89 27.89 1.97
C ASN A 108 10.26 28.59 0.64
N VAL A 109 9.38 28.53 -0.37
CA VAL A 109 9.54 29.25 -1.63
C VAL A 109 9.48 30.78 -1.40
N GLU A 110 8.61 31.27 -0.50
CA GLU A 110 8.56 32.68 -0.10
C GLU A 110 9.85 33.16 0.59
N LYS A 111 10.59 32.25 1.24
CA LYS A 111 11.92 32.54 1.82
C LYS A 111 13.05 32.53 0.78
N GLY A 112 12.74 32.24 -0.48
CA GLY A 112 13.70 32.21 -1.59
C GLY A 112 14.35 30.85 -1.85
N ASN A 113 13.88 29.78 -1.22
CA ASN A 113 14.33 28.42 -1.56
C ASN A 113 13.74 27.98 -2.90
N THR A 114 14.43 27.07 -3.58
CA THR A 114 13.92 26.45 -4.79
C THR A 114 12.67 25.62 -4.48
N LEU A 115 11.81 25.39 -5.50
CA LEU A 115 10.65 24.53 -5.33
C LEU A 115 11.10 23.09 -5.04
N ALA A 116 12.13 22.61 -5.71
CA ALA A 116 12.69 21.28 -5.51
C ALA A 116 13.19 21.07 -4.09
N ASP A 117 14.01 22.00 -3.54
CA ASP A 117 14.54 21.91 -2.18
C ASP A 117 13.41 21.98 -1.13
N SER A 118 12.43 22.84 -1.38
CA SER A 118 11.25 22.97 -0.53
C SER A 118 10.47 21.66 -0.44
N MET A 119 10.27 20.97 -1.57
CA MET A 119 9.62 19.65 -1.62
C MET A 119 10.50 18.55 -1.03
N ALA A 120 11.80 18.58 -1.24
CA ALA A 120 12.78 17.62 -0.70
C ALA A 120 12.79 17.60 0.84
N SER A 121 12.47 18.72 1.48
CA SER A 121 12.37 18.83 2.95
C SER A 121 11.23 17.98 3.55
N ILE A 122 10.30 17.48 2.73
CA ILE A 122 9.12 16.70 3.17
C ILE A 122 9.05 15.35 2.42
N PRO A 123 10.02 14.44 2.61
CA PRO A 123 10.17 13.22 1.82
C PRO A 123 9.04 12.20 2.03
N ASP A 124 8.31 12.29 3.15
CA ASP A 124 7.13 11.46 3.46
C ASP A 124 5.95 11.71 2.51
N ILE A 125 5.87 12.91 1.94
CA ILE A 125 4.77 13.37 1.10
C ILE A 125 5.20 13.45 -0.37
N PHE A 126 6.36 14.05 -0.64
CA PHE A 126 6.88 14.21 -1.99
C PHE A 126 7.95 13.13 -2.29
N PRO A 127 7.64 12.14 -3.13
CA PRO A 127 8.61 11.11 -3.49
C PRO A 127 9.83 11.71 -4.20
N SER A 128 11.00 11.09 -3.99
CA SER A 128 12.27 11.55 -4.60
C SER A 128 12.18 11.69 -6.12
N MET A 129 11.40 10.85 -6.79
CA MET A 129 11.16 10.95 -8.23
C MET A 129 10.52 12.30 -8.60
N LEU A 130 9.48 12.73 -7.87
CA LEU A 130 8.84 14.03 -8.12
C LEU A 130 9.81 15.18 -7.86
N VAL A 131 10.55 15.10 -6.77
CA VAL A 131 11.57 16.12 -6.41
C VAL A 131 12.64 16.25 -7.50
N ASN A 132 13.20 15.12 -7.98
CA ASN A 132 14.21 15.12 -9.04
C ASN A 132 13.67 15.70 -10.35
N MET A 133 12.42 15.35 -10.71
CA MET A 133 11.75 15.90 -11.90
C MET A 133 11.51 17.40 -11.79
N VAL A 134 11.12 17.88 -10.60
CA VAL A 134 10.94 19.31 -10.33
C VAL A 134 12.28 20.03 -10.38
N ALA A 135 13.34 19.48 -9.80
CA ALA A 135 14.69 20.05 -9.87
C ALA A 135 15.19 20.18 -11.31
N ALA A 136 15.02 19.14 -12.13
CA ALA A 136 15.36 19.19 -13.56
C ALA A 136 14.55 20.25 -14.31
N GLY A 137 13.24 20.32 -14.03
CA GLY A 137 12.34 21.32 -14.64
C GLY A 137 12.64 22.76 -14.20
N GLU A 138 13.01 22.96 -12.95
CA GLU A 138 13.39 24.26 -12.39
C GLU A 138 14.70 24.75 -13.01
N SER A 139 15.70 23.86 -13.11
CA SER A 139 17.01 24.17 -13.72
C SER A 139 16.91 24.48 -15.22
N SER A 140 16.01 23.83 -15.94
CA SER A 140 15.80 24.00 -17.40
C SER A 140 14.73 25.04 -17.75
N GLY A 141 14.02 25.58 -16.75
CA GLY A 141 12.86 26.46 -16.99
C GLY A 141 11.62 25.74 -17.55
N SER A 142 11.57 24.42 -17.47
CA SER A 142 10.50 23.58 -18.04
C SER A 142 9.66 22.87 -16.95
N LEU A 143 9.37 23.57 -15.85
CA LEU A 143 8.58 23.03 -14.73
C LEU A 143 7.24 22.43 -15.17
N GLU A 144 6.54 23.11 -16.07
CA GLU A 144 5.25 22.65 -16.60
C GLU A 144 5.37 21.26 -17.25
N MET A 145 6.39 21.05 -18.07
CA MET A 145 6.63 19.75 -18.71
C MET A 145 6.94 18.68 -17.67
N SER A 146 7.75 18.99 -16.67
CA SER A 146 8.11 18.09 -15.58
C SER A 146 6.88 17.68 -14.77
N PHE A 147 6.05 18.62 -14.37
CA PHE A 147 4.79 18.34 -13.67
C PHE A 147 3.80 17.56 -14.52
N ASN A 148 3.68 17.83 -15.82
CA ASN A 148 2.79 17.09 -16.72
C ASN A 148 3.24 15.63 -16.87
N ARG A 149 4.56 15.37 -17.00
CA ARG A 149 5.12 14.01 -17.01
C ARG A 149 4.85 13.29 -15.70
N MET A 150 5.01 13.96 -14.57
CA MET A 150 4.72 13.40 -13.25
C MET A 150 3.24 13.15 -13.00
N ALA A 151 2.37 14.03 -13.51
CA ALA A 151 0.92 13.82 -13.48
C ALA A 151 0.53 12.51 -14.21
N THR A 152 1.07 12.31 -15.40
CA THR A 152 0.84 11.10 -16.22
C THR A 152 1.45 9.86 -15.55
N HIS A 153 2.65 9.98 -14.99
CA HIS A 153 3.30 8.88 -14.26
C HIS A 153 2.45 8.41 -13.08
N PHE A 154 2.04 9.34 -12.20
CA PHE A 154 1.22 9.00 -11.03
C PHE A 154 -0.19 8.53 -11.40
N GLU A 155 -0.75 9.01 -12.51
CA GLU A 155 -2.03 8.52 -13.02
C GLU A 155 -1.94 7.05 -13.43
N LYS A 156 -0.91 6.67 -14.20
CA LYS A 156 -0.66 5.27 -14.59
C LYS A 156 -0.33 4.40 -13.38
N GLU A 157 0.47 4.90 -12.43
CA GLU A 157 0.74 4.20 -11.17
C GLU A 157 -0.54 3.98 -10.35
N ALA A 158 -1.41 4.99 -10.28
CA ALA A 158 -2.69 4.88 -9.59
C ALA A 158 -3.62 3.86 -10.27
N LYS A 159 -3.68 3.86 -11.61
CA LYS A 159 -4.45 2.87 -12.40
C LYS A 159 -3.94 1.46 -12.13
N LEU A 160 -2.63 1.23 -12.21
CA LEU A 160 -2.01 -0.06 -11.94
C LEU A 160 -2.35 -0.58 -10.52
N LYS A 161 -2.18 0.27 -9.50
CA LYS A 161 -2.54 -0.06 -8.11
C LYS A 161 -4.03 -0.33 -7.94
N ALA A 162 -4.88 0.42 -8.62
CA ALA A 162 -6.33 0.22 -8.57
C ALA A 162 -6.74 -1.11 -9.21
N THR A 163 -6.13 -1.49 -10.33
CA THR A 163 -6.36 -2.78 -11.01
C THR A 163 -5.99 -3.94 -10.10
N ILE A 164 -4.78 -3.94 -9.52
CA ILE A 164 -4.34 -4.97 -8.57
C ILE A 164 -5.24 -5.01 -7.33
N ARG A 165 -5.64 -3.85 -6.79
CA ARG A 165 -6.52 -3.79 -5.62
C ARG A 165 -7.91 -4.34 -5.91
N LYS A 166 -8.53 -3.98 -7.04
CA LYS A 166 -9.84 -4.53 -7.45
C LYS A 166 -9.77 -6.05 -7.56
N ALA A 167 -8.69 -6.56 -8.14
CA ALA A 167 -8.43 -7.99 -8.26
C ALA A 167 -8.37 -8.71 -6.91
N THR A 168 -7.87 -8.05 -5.87
CA THR A 168 -7.69 -8.65 -4.55
C THR A 168 -8.96 -8.59 -3.69
N ILE A 169 -9.83 -7.60 -3.90
CA ILE A 169 -11.02 -7.38 -3.08
C ILE A 169 -12.03 -8.55 -3.21
N TYR A 170 -12.31 -8.99 -4.44
CA TYR A 170 -13.31 -10.06 -4.67
C TYR A 170 -12.95 -11.37 -3.96
N PRO A 171 -11.73 -11.94 -4.10
CA PRO A 171 -11.32 -13.12 -3.36
C PRO A 171 -11.40 -12.96 -1.84
N ILE A 172 -11.03 -11.79 -1.32
CA ILE A 172 -11.10 -11.52 0.12
C ILE A 172 -12.55 -11.58 0.62
N ILE A 173 -13.48 -10.91 -0.06
CA ILE A 173 -14.90 -10.93 0.31
C ILE A 173 -15.44 -12.36 0.29
N LEU A 174 -15.08 -13.12 -0.75
CA LEU A 174 -15.53 -14.50 -0.90
C LEU A 174 -14.98 -15.40 0.22
N ILE A 175 -13.69 -15.30 0.54
CA ILE A 175 -13.06 -16.03 1.66
C ILE A 175 -13.74 -15.67 3.00
N CYS A 176 -14.02 -14.38 3.22
CA CYS A 176 -14.74 -13.95 4.43
C CYS A 176 -16.15 -14.55 4.50
N ALA A 177 -16.87 -14.61 3.38
CA ALA A 177 -18.18 -15.24 3.33
C ALA A 177 -18.11 -16.74 3.63
N VAL A 178 -17.11 -17.43 3.05
CA VAL A 178 -16.84 -18.86 3.33
C VAL A 178 -16.59 -19.10 4.81
N ILE A 179 -15.68 -18.32 5.41
CA ILE A 179 -15.38 -18.41 6.85
C ILE A 179 -16.65 -18.16 7.67
N GLY A 180 -17.47 -17.19 7.27
CA GLY A 180 -18.77 -16.92 7.92
C GLY A 180 -19.72 -18.12 7.87
N VAL A 181 -19.87 -18.76 6.71
CA VAL A 181 -20.71 -19.97 6.57
C VAL A 181 -20.18 -21.11 7.43
N ILE A 182 -18.86 -21.37 7.39
CA ILE A 182 -18.22 -22.40 8.23
C ILE A 182 -18.46 -22.10 9.72
N ALA A 183 -18.29 -20.85 10.14
CA ALA A 183 -18.50 -20.46 11.54
C ALA A 183 -19.97 -20.69 11.98
N VAL A 184 -20.95 -20.32 11.16
CA VAL A 184 -22.37 -20.57 11.45
C VAL A 184 -22.65 -22.07 11.53
N MET A 185 -22.14 -22.87 10.61
CA MET A 185 -22.33 -24.32 10.62
C MET A 185 -21.69 -24.95 11.88
N LEU A 186 -20.46 -24.59 12.22
CA LEU A 186 -19.74 -25.17 13.35
C LEU A 186 -20.29 -24.70 14.71
N LEU A 187 -20.72 -23.43 14.84
CA LEU A 187 -21.10 -22.86 16.13
C LEU A 187 -22.59 -22.98 16.45
N TYR A 188 -23.45 -23.09 15.41
CA TYR A 188 -24.89 -23.13 15.60
C TYR A 188 -25.52 -24.41 15.07
N VAL A 189 -25.29 -24.78 13.81
CA VAL A 189 -25.99 -25.89 13.18
C VAL A 189 -25.57 -27.24 13.78
N ILE A 190 -24.25 -27.49 13.84
CA ILE A 190 -23.73 -28.76 14.33
C ILE A 190 -24.09 -29.01 15.81
N PRO A 191 -24.00 -28.05 16.75
CA PRO A 191 -24.45 -28.27 18.13
C PRO A 191 -25.90 -28.71 18.26
N ILE A 192 -26.84 -28.13 17.46
CA ILE A 192 -28.26 -28.52 17.48
C ILE A 192 -28.43 -30.00 17.08
N PHE A 193 -27.68 -30.46 16.09
CA PHE A 193 -27.71 -31.87 15.70
C PHE A 193 -27.06 -32.77 16.75
N ILE A 194 -26.01 -32.32 17.43
CA ILE A 194 -25.37 -33.07 18.53
C ILE A 194 -26.38 -33.36 19.65
N ASP A 195 -27.08 -32.31 20.10
CA ASP A 195 -28.06 -32.41 21.17
C ASP A 195 -29.22 -33.38 20.76
N MET A 196 -29.71 -33.24 19.52
CA MET A 196 -30.76 -34.10 18.99
C MET A 196 -30.33 -35.58 18.89
N PHE A 197 -29.09 -35.90 18.53
CA PHE A 197 -28.59 -37.27 18.44
C PHE A 197 -28.20 -37.87 19.80
N ALA A 198 -27.77 -37.03 20.76
CA ALA A 198 -27.47 -37.48 22.12
C ALA A 198 -28.71 -38.04 22.82
N ASP A 199 -29.89 -37.48 22.52
CA ASP A 199 -31.19 -37.94 23.07
C ASP A 199 -31.66 -39.29 22.49
N LEU A 200 -31.08 -39.75 21.38
CA LEU A 200 -31.52 -40.92 20.63
C LEU A 200 -30.64 -42.15 20.83
N ASP A 201 -29.54 -42.06 21.59
CA ASP A 201 -28.60 -43.14 21.91
C ASP A 201 -28.07 -43.92 20.69
N VAL A 202 -27.88 -43.22 19.53
CA VAL A 202 -27.44 -43.80 18.26
C VAL A 202 -25.92 -43.62 18.11
N GLU A 203 -25.24 -44.70 17.67
CA GLU A 203 -23.81 -44.61 17.34
C GLU A 203 -23.55 -43.63 16.19
N MET A 204 -22.71 -42.62 16.46
CA MET A 204 -22.40 -41.59 15.47
C MET A 204 -21.31 -42.03 14.48
N PRO A 205 -21.48 -41.78 13.18
CA PRO A 205 -20.44 -42.01 12.18
C PRO A 205 -19.16 -41.23 12.45
N ALA A 206 -18.00 -41.81 12.10
CA ALA A 206 -16.69 -41.24 12.37
C ALA A 206 -16.50 -39.83 11.79
N LEU A 207 -17.07 -39.56 10.61
CA LEU A 207 -17.02 -38.26 9.97
C LEU A 207 -17.77 -37.19 10.79
N THR A 208 -18.95 -37.50 11.29
CA THR A 208 -19.77 -36.64 12.15
C THR A 208 -19.04 -36.37 13.46
N MET A 209 -18.45 -37.40 14.11
CA MET A 209 -17.62 -37.24 15.30
C MET A 209 -16.42 -36.34 15.06
N GLY A 210 -15.75 -36.46 13.90
CA GLY A 210 -14.63 -35.57 13.50
C GLY A 210 -15.05 -34.11 13.43
N VAL A 211 -16.16 -33.82 12.74
CA VAL A 211 -16.69 -32.45 12.62
C VAL A 211 -17.17 -31.90 13.96
N MET A 212 -17.79 -32.75 14.81
CA MET A 212 -18.17 -32.38 16.18
C MET A 212 -16.99 -32.00 17.04
N ASN A 213 -15.90 -32.79 17.00
CA ASN A 213 -14.69 -32.48 17.75
C ASN A 213 -14.07 -31.16 17.32
N VAL A 214 -14.05 -30.88 16.00
CA VAL A 214 -13.61 -29.60 15.44
C VAL A 214 -14.52 -28.47 15.92
N SER A 215 -15.85 -28.65 15.90
CA SER A 215 -16.84 -27.66 16.37
C SER A 215 -16.62 -27.34 17.87
N LYS A 216 -16.59 -28.35 18.74
CA LYS A 216 -16.37 -28.17 20.19
C LYS A 216 -15.01 -27.52 20.48
N TRP A 217 -13.96 -27.94 19.77
CA TRP A 217 -12.63 -27.35 19.92
C TRP A 217 -12.62 -25.89 19.49
N THR A 218 -13.22 -25.56 18.36
CA THR A 218 -13.31 -24.19 17.82
C THR A 218 -14.11 -23.28 18.75
N ALA A 219 -15.25 -23.74 19.26
CA ALA A 219 -16.08 -22.98 20.19
C ALA A 219 -15.35 -22.70 21.53
N GLY A 220 -14.60 -23.67 22.04
CA GLY A 220 -13.86 -23.51 23.29
C GLY A 220 -12.52 -22.79 23.15
N HIS A 221 -11.92 -22.78 21.95
CA HIS A 221 -10.55 -22.30 21.73
C HIS A 221 -10.45 -21.24 20.63
N TRP A 222 -11.50 -20.46 20.38
CA TRP A 222 -11.50 -19.40 19.36
C TRP A 222 -10.33 -18.40 19.56
N TYR A 223 -9.94 -18.13 20.82
CA TYR A 223 -8.82 -17.29 21.16
C TYR A 223 -7.47 -17.88 20.70
N VAL A 224 -7.33 -19.22 20.68
CA VAL A 224 -6.14 -19.89 20.15
C VAL A 224 -6.03 -19.68 18.65
N ILE A 225 -7.15 -19.77 17.91
CA ILE A 225 -7.17 -19.49 16.47
C ILE A 225 -6.74 -18.05 16.23
N LEU A 226 -7.29 -17.10 16.99
CA LEU A 226 -6.88 -15.69 16.90
C LEU A 226 -5.40 -15.51 17.23
N ALA A 227 -4.90 -16.14 18.29
CA ALA A 227 -3.50 -16.09 18.69
C ALA A 227 -2.57 -16.67 17.61
N VAL A 228 -2.95 -17.78 16.96
CA VAL A 228 -2.20 -18.38 15.85
C VAL A 228 -2.17 -17.44 14.64
N VAL A 229 -3.30 -16.83 14.27
CA VAL A 229 -3.35 -15.86 13.17
C VAL A 229 -2.44 -14.65 13.46
N VAL A 230 -2.53 -14.10 14.67
CA VAL A 230 -1.64 -13.00 15.09
C VAL A 230 -0.18 -13.43 15.08
N ALA A 231 0.15 -14.62 15.62
CA ALA A 231 1.51 -15.16 15.62
C ALA A 231 2.05 -15.33 14.19
N VAL A 232 1.25 -15.87 13.25
CA VAL A 232 1.63 -16.01 11.84
C VAL A 232 1.93 -14.66 11.21
N VAL A 233 1.08 -13.64 11.45
CA VAL A 233 1.29 -12.28 10.95
C VAL A 233 2.55 -11.65 11.53
N VAL A 234 2.79 -11.83 12.85
CA VAL A 234 3.99 -11.32 13.53
C VAL A 234 5.25 -12.03 13.00
N ILE A 235 5.24 -13.36 12.92
CA ILE A 235 6.36 -14.15 12.38
C ILE A 235 6.64 -13.73 10.93
N TYR A 236 5.60 -13.61 10.09
CA TYR A 236 5.76 -13.14 8.72
C TYR A 236 6.43 -11.76 8.67
N ARG A 237 6.00 -10.80 9.50
CA ARG A 237 6.60 -9.47 9.57
C ARG A 237 8.04 -9.49 10.07
N LEU A 238 8.35 -10.29 11.08
CA LEU A 238 9.70 -10.43 11.61
C LEU A 238 10.63 -11.06 10.58
N VAL A 239 10.21 -12.14 9.92
CA VAL A 239 10.99 -12.83 8.88
C VAL A 239 11.18 -11.90 7.67
N TYR A 240 10.13 -11.21 7.23
CA TYR A 240 10.21 -10.27 6.11
C TYR A 240 11.05 -9.02 6.42
N GLY A 241 11.22 -8.69 7.71
CA GLY A 241 12.11 -7.62 8.18
C GLY A 241 13.60 -7.99 8.09
N THR A 242 13.94 -9.28 8.01
CA THR A 242 15.32 -9.73 7.84
C THR A 242 15.69 -9.83 6.36
N GLU A 243 16.92 -9.51 6.00
CA GLU A 243 17.39 -9.56 4.61
C GLU A 243 17.27 -10.97 4.02
N GLN A 244 17.72 -11.99 4.75
CA GLN A 244 17.63 -13.39 4.31
C GLN A 244 16.19 -13.90 4.19
N GLY A 245 15.32 -13.52 5.12
CA GLY A 245 13.90 -13.87 5.06
C GLY A 245 13.21 -13.22 3.87
N ARG A 246 13.52 -11.97 3.60
CA ARG A 246 13.00 -11.23 2.44
C ARG A 246 13.44 -11.84 1.11
N LEU A 247 14.72 -12.23 0.99
CA LEU A 247 15.22 -12.95 -0.19
C LEU A 247 14.43 -14.23 -0.45
N LYS A 248 14.23 -15.08 0.57
CA LYS A 248 13.49 -16.33 0.41
C LYS A 248 12.01 -16.10 0.08
N ILE A 249 11.35 -15.20 0.77
CA ILE A 249 9.92 -14.92 0.56
C ILE A 249 9.68 -14.33 -0.84
N ASP A 250 10.48 -13.36 -1.27
CA ASP A 250 10.32 -12.74 -2.57
C ASP A 250 10.67 -13.72 -3.71
N TYR A 251 11.63 -14.65 -3.51
CA TYR A 251 11.90 -15.75 -4.43
C TYR A 251 10.71 -16.71 -4.57
N ILE A 252 10.11 -17.11 -3.44
CA ILE A 252 8.91 -17.96 -3.45
C ILE A 252 7.76 -17.27 -4.18
N LYS A 253 7.54 -15.97 -3.92
CA LYS A 253 6.51 -15.18 -4.62
C LYS A 253 6.69 -15.20 -6.14
N MET A 254 7.93 -15.16 -6.62
CA MET A 254 8.21 -15.23 -8.05
C MET A 254 7.97 -16.62 -8.66
N LYS A 255 8.08 -17.70 -7.85
CA LYS A 255 7.87 -19.08 -8.32
C LYS A 255 6.41 -19.54 -8.25
N ILE A 256 5.54 -18.88 -7.48
CA ILE A 256 4.13 -19.24 -7.42
C ILE A 256 3.50 -19.04 -8.80
N PRO A 257 2.86 -20.08 -9.41
CA PRO A 257 2.16 -19.92 -10.67
C PRO A 257 1.13 -18.79 -10.57
N LEU A 258 0.90 -18.06 -11.66
CA LEU A 258 0.03 -16.87 -11.75
C LEU A 258 0.57 -15.63 -11.02
N PHE A 259 0.83 -15.69 -9.71
CA PHE A 259 1.35 -14.56 -8.92
C PHE A 259 2.80 -14.22 -9.26
N GLY A 260 3.63 -15.20 -9.59
CA GLY A 260 5.00 -14.98 -10.00
C GLY A 260 5.07 -14.18 -11.32
N LYS A 261 4.27 -14.57 -12.31
CA LYS A 261 4.17 -13.82 -13.57
C LYS A 261 3.73 -12.38 -13.35
N LEU A 262 2.73 -12.15 -12.47
CA LEU A 262 2.27 -10.81 -12.13
C LEU A 262 3.37 -9.99 -11.45
N THR A 263 4.14 -10.59 -10.53
CA THR A 263 5.24 -9.92 -9.84
C THR A 263 6.34 -9.49 -10.81
N VAL A 264 6.74 -10.36 -11.73
CA VAL A 264 7.74 -10.07 -12.77
C VAL A 264 7.27 -8.93 -13.68
N LYS A 265 6.06 -9.05 -14.25
CA LYS A 265 5.51 -8.04 -15.15
C LYS A 265 5.34 -6.68 -14.48
N THR A 266 4.88 -6.67 -13.21
CA THR A 266 4.77 -5.43 -12.43
C THR A 266 6.13 -4.77 -12.20
N ALA A 267 7.17 -5.54 -11.88
CA ALA A 267 8.52 -5.02 -11.71
C ALA A 267 9.07 -4.44 -13.01
N CYS A 268 8.85 -5.12 -14.15
CA CYS A 268 9.26 -4.63 -15.48
C CYS A 268 8.51 -3.35 -15.88
N ALA A 269 7.20 -3.27 -15.63
CA ALA A 269 6.40 -2.07 -15.87
C ALA A 269 6.91 -0.88 -15.04
N GLN A 270 7.17 -1.09 -13.75
CA GLN A 270 7.71 -0.06 -12.86
C GLN A 270 9.11 0.38 -13.30
N PHE A 271 10.00 -0.55 -13.64
CA PHE A 271 11.33 -0.26 -14.18
C PHE A 271 11.25 0.60 -15.43
N ALA A 272 10.59 0.11 -16.46
CA ALA A 272 10.53 0.77 -17.77
C ALA A 272 9.87 2.15 -17.68
N ARG A 273 8.77 2.28 -16.96
CA ARG A 273 8.04 3.54 -16.78
C ARG A 273 8.84 4.58 -16.02
N THR A 274 9.48 4.17 -14.92
CA THR A 274 10.28 5.10 -14.12
C THR A 274 11.50 5.57 -14.88
N MET A 275 12.22 4.63 -15.52
CA MET A 275 13.38 4.95 -16.34
C MET A 275 13.02 5.89 -17.49
N SER A 276 11.99 5.57 -18.29
CA SER A 276 11.58 6.42 -19.42
C SER A 276 11.19 7.83 -18.97
N THR A 277 10.42 7.94 -17.87
CA THR A 277 9.96 9.24 -17.35
C THR A 277 11.12 10.12 -16.90
N LEU A 278 12.10 9.55 -16.19
CA LEU A 278 13.26 10.30 -15.68
C LEU A 278 14.26 10.64 -16.79
N MET A 279 14.52 9.71 -17.71
CA MET A 279 15.40 9.95 -18.85
C MET A 279 14.83 11.00 -19.79
N ALA A 280 13.53 11.04 -19.98
CA ALA A 280 12.83 12.09 -20.72
C ALA A 280 13.02 13.50 -20.11
N ALA A 281 13.38 13.60 -18.83
CA ALA A 281 13.72 14.85 -18.17
C ALA A 281 15.23 15.16 -18.19
N GLY A 282 16.02 14.33 -18.87
CA GLY A 282 17.49 14.51 -18.94
C GLY A 282 18.23 14.04 -17.71
N ILE A 283 17.59 13.29 -16.82
CA ILE A 283 18.24 12.73 -15.63
C ILE A 283 19.17 11.58 -16.04
N SER A 284 20.36 11.54 -15.45
CA SER A 284 21.37 10.53 -15.78
C SER A 284 20.90 9.10 -15.51
N THR A 285 21.35 8.13 -16.32
CA THR A 285 20.98 6.70 -16.17
C THR A 285 21.25 6.18 -14.76
N THR A 286 22.34 6.60 -14.13
CA THR A 286 22.72 6.18 -12.77
C THR A 286 21.76 6.70 -11.70
N GLU A 287 21.30 7.93 -11.80
CA GLU A 287 20.28 8.51 -10.91
C GLU A 287 18.90 7.92 -11.14
N CYS A 288 18.59 7.62 -12.41
CA CYS A 288 17.37 6.88 -12.75
C CYS A 288 17.34 5.51 -12.08
N LEU A 289 18.44 4.74 -12.14
CA LEU A 289 18.58 3.43 -11.49
C LEU A 289 18.44 3.51 -9.96
N ASP A 290 18.99 4.55 -9.33
CA ASP A 290 18.80 4.79 -7.89
C ASP A 290 17.33 4.97 -7.54
N THR A 291 16.61 5.75 -8.33
CA THR A 291 15.20 6.03 -8.10
C THR A 291 14.36 4.78 -8.30
N VAL A 292 14.62 4.02 -9.36
CA VAL A 292 13.93 2.75 -9.65
C VAL A 292 14.15 1.73 -8.55
N THR A 293 15.39 1.60 -8.06
CA THR A 293 15.75 0.68 -6.96
C THR A 293 14.96 0.97 -5.68
N LYS A 294 14.61 2.23 -5.41
CA LYS A 294 13.79 2.62 -4.26
C LYS A 294 12.30 2.27 -4.46
N ILE A 295 11.81 2.32 -5.69
CA ILE A 295 10.40 2.10 -6.04
C ILE A 295 10.05 0.61 -6.11
N ILE A 296 10.91 -0.22 -6.68
CA ILE A 296 10.66 -1.65 -6.83
C ILE A 296 10.70 -2.32 -5.45
N ASN A 297 9.69 -3.16 -5.17
CA ASN A 297 9.56 -3.79 -3.86
C ASN A 297 10.35 -5.10 -3.74
N ASN A 298 10.48 -5.86 -4.82
CA ASN A 298 11.13 -7.17 -4.81
C ASN A 298 12.66 -7.03 -4.66
N ILE A 299 13.24 -7.74 -3.69
CA ILE A 299 14.66 -7.64 -3.33
C ILE A 299 15.59 -8.13 -4.46
N HIS A 300 15.17 -9.14 -5.26
CA HIS A 300 15.99 -9.66 -6.35
C HIS A 300 16.16 -8.61 -7.45
N TYR A 301 15.09 -7.89 -7.80
CA TYR A 301 15.16 -6.78 -8.74
C TYR A 301 15.98 -5.61 -8.19
N LYS A 302 15.84 -5.30 -6.89
CA LYS A 302 16.68 -4.27 -6.24
C LYS A 302 18.16 -4.57 -6.37
N ASN A 303 18.54 -5.80 -6.03
CA ASN A 303 19.94 -6.22 -6.07
C ASN A 303 20.48 -6.25 -7.50
N ALA A 304 19.67 -6.69 -8.47
CA ALA A 304 20.03 -6.65 -9.89
C ALA A 304 20.27 -5.23 -10.39
N LEU A 305 19.37 -4.29 -10.05
CA LEU A 305 19.50 -2.88 -10.43
C LEU A 305 20.67 -2.18 -9.73
N GLN A 306 20.94 -2.51 -8.47
CA GLN A 306 22.10 -1.98 -7.76
C GLN A 306 23.42 -2.41 -8.42
N LYS A 307 23.55 -3.70 -8.78
CA LYS A 307 24.69 -4.20 -9.54
C LYS A 307 24.78 -3.55 -10.93
N ALA A 308 23.66 -3.46 -11.63
CA ALA A 308 23.60 -2.80 -12.93
C ALA A 308 24.09 -1.35 -12.85
N LYS A 309 23.70 -0.59 -11.81
CA LYS A 309 24.22 0.75 -11.56
C LYS A 309 25.74 0.77 -11.43
N GLU A 310 26.31 -0.13 -10.64
CA GLU A 310 27.75 -0.21 -10.42
C GLU A 310 28.52 -0.49 -11.72
N GLU A 311 27.94 -1.29 -12.62
CA GLU A 311 28.53 -1.60 -13.92
C GLU A 311 28.37 -0.47 -14.94
N VAL A 312 27.21 0.18 -14.96
CA VAL A 312 26.98 1.38 -15.79
C VAL A 312 27.94 2.52 -15.38
N MET A 313 28.25 2.68 -14.09
CA MET A 313 29.25 3.63 -13.62
C MET A 313 30.68 3.32 -14.16
N LYS A 314 30.95 2.10 -14.53
CA LYS A 314 32.21 1.67 -15.18
C LYS A 314 32.17 1.82 -16.71
N GLY A 315 31.05 2.29 -17.26
CA GLY A 315 30.85 2.48 -18.70
C GLY A 315 30.30 1.23 -19.43
N ILE A 316 29.86 0.21 -18.69
CA ILE A 316 29.22 -0.98 -19.29
C ILE A 316 27.78 -0.61 -19.68
N PRO A 317 27.32 -0.97 -20.91
CA PRO A 317 25.93 -0.76 -21.31
C PRO A 317 24.95 -1.40 -20.35
N LEU A 318 23.81 -0.73 -20.04
CA LEU A 318 22.81 -1.18 -19.06
C LEU A 318 22.18 -2.54 -19.44
N SER A 319 22.03 -2.80 -20.73
CA SER A 319 21.48 -4.06 -21.26
C SER A 319 22.27 -5.30 -20.82
N GLU A 320 23.59 -5.20 -20.69
CA GLU A 320 24.46 -6.33 -20.30
C GLU A 320 24.23 -6.79 -18.85
N PRO A 321 24.33 -5.91 -17.82
CA PRO A 321 24.07 -6.30 -16.44
C PRO A 321 22.61 -6.69 -16.19
N LEU A 322 21.65 -6.12 -16.92
CA LEU A 322 20.27 -6.57 -16.84
C LEU A 322 20.12 -8.02 -17.33
N ALA A 323 20.75 -8.37 -18.46
CA ALA A 323 20.76 -9.74 -18.99
C ALA A 323 21.49 -10.72 -18.05
N ALA A 324 22.64 -10.31 -17.52
CA ALA A 324 23.44 -11.12 -16.58
C ALA A 324 22.71 -11.40 -15.26
N SER A 325 21.73 -10.58 -14.89
CA SER A 325 20.96 -10.75 -13.66
C SER A 325 19.97 -11.93 -13.70
N GLU A 326 19.60 -12.41 -14.89
CA GLU A 326 18.57 -13.44 -15.13
C GLU A 326 17.19 -13.17 -14.50
N VAL A 327 17.00 -11.99 -13.91
CA VAL A 327 15.74 -11.61 -13.24
C VAL A 327 14.81 -10.90 -14.22
N PHE A 328 15.38 -10.17 -15.18
CA PHE A 328 14.62 -9.45 -16.19
C PHE A 328 14.33 -10.34 -17.41
N PRO A 329 13.10 -10.32 -17.94
CA PRO A 329 12.77 -11.00 -19.19
C PRO A 329 13.64 -10.51 -20.36
N PRO A 330 13.95 -11.38 -21.35
CA PRO A 330 14.79 -11.01 -22.49
C PRO A 330 14.34 -9.75 -23.23
N MET A 331 13.03 -9.52 -23.30
CA MET A 331 12.46 -8.34 -23.96
C MET A 331 12.93 -7.04 -23.31
N VAL A 332 13.05 -6.99 -21.97
CA VAL A 332 13.57 -5.82 -21.25
C VAL A 332 15.01 -5.54 -21.66
N CYS A 333 15.85 -6.57 -21.66
CA CYS A 333 17.26 -6.47 -22.03
C CYS A 333 17.45 -6.04 -23.48
N HIS A 334 16.71 -6.64 -24.42
CA HIS A 334 16.78 -6.30 -25.84
C HIS A 334 16.32 -4.86 -26.14
N MET A 335 15.17 -4.43 -25.57
CA MET A 335 14.67 -3.07 -25.78
C MET A 335 15.59 -2.02 -25.17
N THR A 336 16.20 -2.33 -24.02
CA THR A 336 17.22 -1.48 -23.42
C THR A 336 18.45 -1.38 -24.31
N GLY A 337 18.96 -2.51 -24.84
CA GLY A 337 20.11 -2.52 -25.74
C GLY A 337 19.88 -1.72 -27.03
N ILE A 338 18.72 -1.92 -27.67
CA ILE A 338 18.34 -1.13 -28.86
C ILE A 338 18.31 0.38 -28.52
N GLY A 339 17.74 0.72 -27.35
CA GLY A 339 17.69 2.12 -26.89
C GLY A 339 19.08 2.69 -26.66
N GLU A 340 20.04 1.91 -26.13
CA GLU A 340 21.43 2.31 -25.93
C GLU A 340 22.16 2.50 -27.26
N GLU A 341 22.06 1.55 -28.19
CA GLU A 341 22.71 1.60 -29.50
C GLU A 341 22.18 2.74 -30.39
N THR A 342 20.88 3.04 -30.31
CA THR A 342 20.25 4.08 -31.11
C THR A 342 20.24 5.45 -30.45
N GLY A 343 20.64 5.53 -29.16
CA GLY A 343 20.55 6.76 -28.37
C GLY A 343 19.10 7.16 -27.99
N ASN A 344 18.11 6.29 -28.21
CA ASN A 344 16.68 6.57 -28.00
C ASN A 344 16.08 5.71 -26.86
N MET A 345 16.77 5.70 -25.72
CA MET A 345 16.36 4.93 -24.53
C MET A 345 14.96 5.35 -24.02
N GLU A 346 14.66 6.65 -24.05
CA GLU A 346 13.39 7.16 -23.56
C GLU A 346 12.21 6.50 -24.29
N GLU A 347 12.22 6.53 -25.63
CA GLU A 347 11.13 5.97 -26.44
C GLU A 347 11.02 4.46 -26.30
N MET A 348 12.17 3.75 -26.32
CA MET A 348 12.18 2.29 -26.19
C MET A 348 11.61 1.84 -24.82
N LEU A 349 12.03 2.49 -23.75
CA LEU A 349 11.52 2.20 -22.41
C LEU A 349 10.07 2.66 -22.23
N SER A 350 9.63 3.72 -22.89
CA SER A 350 8.21 4.14 -22.88
C SER A 350 7.31 3.08 -23.53
N LYS A 351 7.70 2.57 -24.71
CA LYS A 351 6.98 1.49 -25.39
C LYS A 351 6.96 0.20 -24.55
N LEU A 352 8.10 -0.12 -23.93
CA LEU A 352 8.23 -1.25 -23.02
C LEU A 352 7.32 -1.11 -21.79
N ALA A 353 7.20 0.10 -21.25
CA ALA A 353 6.34 0.39 -20.12
C ALA A 353 4.85 0.20 -20.48
N ASP A 354 4.42 0.70 -21.63
CA ASP A 354 3.03 0.54 -22.09
C ASP A 354 2.70 -0.93 -22.35
N TYR A 355 3.61 -1.70 -22.96
CA TYR A 355 3.47 -3.13 -23.14
C TYR A 355 3.31 -3.87 -21.80
N TYR A 356 4.18 -3.62 -20.82
CA TYR A 356 4.08 -4.30 -19.54
C TYR A 356 2.91 -3.84 -18.68
N ASP A 357 2.41 -2.60 -18.82
CA ASP A 357 1.18 -2.18 -18.17
C ASP A 357 -0.03 -2.98 -18.68
N GLU A 358 -0.13 -3.21 -20.00
CA GLU A 358 -1.16 -4.04 -20.60
C GLU A 358 -1.02 -5.51 -20.16
N GLU A 359 0.20 -6.03 -20.16
CA GLU A 359 0.50 -7.39 -19.71
C GLU A 359 0.17 -7.61 -18.22
N VAL A 360 0.34 -6.62 -17.37
CA VAL A 360 -0.08 -6.66 -15.96
C VAL A 360 -1.60 -6.69 -15.87
N GLU A 361 -2.32 -5.89 -16.67
CA GLU A 361 -3.78 -5.89 -16.70
C GLU A 361 -4.34 -7.25 -17.12
N ILE A 362 -3.83 -7.83 -18.23
CA ILE A 362 -4.20 -9.16 -18.72
C ILE A 362 -3.90 -10.26 -17.69
N THR A 363 -2.68 -10.23 -17.13
CA THR A 363 -2.27 -11.24 -16.12
C THR A 363 -3.11 -11.13 -14.86
N THR A 364 -3.45 -9.92 -14.43
CA THR A 364 -4.33 -9.69 -13.28
C THR A 364 -5.72 -10.28 -13.50
N GLN A 365 -6.30 -10.09 -14.69
CA GLN A 365 -7.59 -10.70 -15.07
C GLN A 365 -7.48 -12.24 -15.11
N SER A 366 -6.39 -12.78 -15.63
CA SER A 366 -6.14 -14.23 -15.66
C SER A 366 -6.03 -14.83 -14.24
N VAL A 367 -5.38 -14.12 -13.30
CA VAL A 367 -5.32 -14.52 -11.89
C VAL A 367 -6.72 -14.58 -11.28
N LEU A 368 -7.55 -13.57 -11.53
CA LEU A 368 -8.93 -13.52 -11.04
C LEU A 368 -9.77 -14.68 -11.59
N ALA A 369 -9.73 -14.88 -12.92
CA ALA A 369 -10.47 -15.94 -13.59
C ALA A 369 -10.05 -17.34 -13.08
N ALA A 370 -8.77 -17.53 -12.74
CA ALA A 370 -8.29 -18.80 -12.20
C ALA A 370 -8.67 -19.02 -10.71
N MET A 371 -8.84 -17.93 -9.95
CA MET A 371 -9.24 -18.03 -8.53
C MET A 371 -10.69 -18.47 -8.35
N GLU A 372 -11.58 -18.08 -9.24
CA GLU A 372 -13.01 -18.37 -9.12
C GLU A 372 -13.31 -19.89 -9.08
N PRO A 373 -12.85 -20.73 -10.04
CA PRO A 373 -13.06 -22.19 -9.97
C PRO A 373 -12.41 -22.81 -8.73
N LEU A 374 -11.24 -22.31 -8.33
CA LEU A 374 -10.53 -22.83 -7.16
C LEU A 374 -11.33 -22.62 -5.87
N ILE A 375 -11.92 -21.44 -5.72
CA ILE A 375 -12.75 -21.11 -4.56
C ILE A 375 -14.06 -21.94 -4.59
N ILE A 376 -14.69 -22.11 -5.76
CA ILE A 376 -15.89 -22.92 -5.89
C ILE A 376 -15.62 -24.37 -5.47
N VAL A 377 -14.53 -24.98 -5.97
CA VAL A 377 -14.14 -26.35 -5.60
C VAL A 377 -13.87 -26.46 -4.09
N PHE A 378 -13.15 -25.49 -3.53
CA PHE A 378 -12.86 -25.46 -2.10
C PHE A 378 -14.14 -25.35 -1.25
N MET A 379 -15.07 -24.48 -1.67
CA MET A 379 -16.39 -24.34 -1.05
C MET A 379 -17.21 -25.62 -1.14
N ALA A 380 -17.28 -26.22 -2.32
CA ALA A 380 -18.02 -27.46 -2.53
C ALA A 380 -17.51 -28.59 -1.62
N LEU A 381 -16.18 -28.68 -1.47
CA LEU A 381 -15.54 -29.67 -0.60
C LEU A 381 -15.90 -29.44 0.88
N ILE A 382 -15.81 -28.20 1.35
CA ILE A 382 -16.11 -27.88 2.76
C ILE A 382 -17.61 -28.06 3.05
N VAL A 383 -18.47 -27.39 2.27
CA VAL A 383 -19.90 -27.44 2.48
C VAL A 383 -20.43 -28.87 2.25
N GLY A 384 -19.95 -29.57 1.24
CA GLY A 384 -20.28 -30.96 0.98
C GLY A 384 -19.92 -31.87 2.16
N THR A 385 -18.72 -31.71 2.72
CA THR A 385 -18.30 -32.47 3.92
C THR A 385 -19.22 -32.19 5.12
N LEU A 386 -19.56 -30.91 5.35
CA LEU A 386 -20.46 -30.54 6.44
C LEU A 386 -21.89 -31.10 6.25
N VAL A 387 -22.40 -31.04 5.03
CA VAL A 387 -23.73 -31.58 4.70
C VAL A 387 -23.76 -33.11 4.87
N ILE A 388 -22.75 -33.82 4.39
CA ILE A 388 -22.63 -35.27 4.58
C ILE A 388 -22.52 -35.61 6.08
N ALA A 389 -21.77 -34.87 6.84
CA ALA A 389 -21.63 -35.09 8.28
C ALA A 389 -22.93 -34.91 9.06
N VAL A 390 -23.87 -34.08 8.54
CA VAL A 390 -25.21 -33.88 9.13
C VAL A 390 -26.21 -34.95 8.67
N ILE A 391 -26.15 -35.32 7.37
CA ILE A 391 -27.14 -36.29 6.80
C ILE A 391 -26.80 -37.73 7.16
N MET A 392 -25.52 -38.10 7.28
CA MET A 392 -25.09 -39.48 7.51
C MET A 392 -25.70 -40.13 8.78
N PRO A 393 -25.80 -39.45 9.94
CA PRO A 393 -26.47 -39.97 11.11
C PRO A 393 -27.97 -40.23 10.90
N ILE A 394 -28.65 -39.41 10.10
CA ILE A 394 -30.08 -39.61 9.78
C ILE A 394 -30.30 -40.94 9.03
N GLY A 395 -29.38 -41.28 8.11
CA GLY A 395 -29.39 -42.55 7.41
C GLY A 395 -29.14 -43.75 8.32
N THR A 396 -28.27 -43.65 9.33
CA THR A 396 -28.02 -44.72 10.29
C THR A 396 -29.22 -44.94 11.23
N MET A 397 -29.97 -43.89 11.55
CA MET A 397 -31.22 -44.00 12.33
C MET A 397 -32.28 -44.80 11.59
N TYR A 398 -32.50 -44.52 10.29
CA TYR A 398 -33.46 -45.27 9.47
C TYR A 398 -33.10 -46.75 9.42
N ASN A 399 -31.84 -47.10 9.21
CA ASN A 399 -31.38 -48.51 9.19
C ASN A 399 -31.48 -49.17 10.57
N GLY A 400 -31.42 -48.43 11.67
CA GLY A 400 -31.64 -48.96 13.03
C GLY A 400 -33.09 -49.25 13.35
N LEU A 401 -34.03 -48.48 12.80
CA LEU A 401 -35.47 -48.68 12.95
C LEU A 401 -35.99 -49.89 12.15
N ASP A 402 -35.38 -50.22 11.00
CA ASP A 402 -35.72 -51.41 10.20
C ASP A 402 -35.25 -52.73 10.83
N ASN A 403 -34.42 -52.69 11.85
CA ASN A 403 -33.88 -53.86 12.57
C ASN A 403 -34.54 -54.10 13.96
N LEU A 404 -35.58 -53.30 14.28
CA LEU A 404 -36.45 -53.49 15.45
C LEU A 404 -37.80 -54.12 15.03
#